data_90f02e1f6ccee5fab8412e2fa43e9185
#
_entry.id   90f02e1f6ccee5fab8412e2fa43e9185
#
_cell.length_a   1.000
_cell.length_b   1.000
_cell.length_c   1.000
_cell.angle_alpha   90.00
_cell.angle_beta   90.00
_cell.angle_gamma   90.00
#
_symmetry.space_group_name_H-M   'P 1'
#
loop_
_entity.id
_entity.type
_entity.pdbx_description
1 polymer ?
#
loop_
_entity_poly.entity_id
_entity_poly.type
_entity_poly.pdbx_seq_one_letter_code
_entity_poly.pdbx_strand_id
1 'polypeptide(L)' 'MAKQSQIEMAVEFLKERGWEFRPAQKIQGVFKPVGKYDAKNPAQDDFGIYDNKTLKMFAYHISLAESQGRTWRYI' A
#
# COMPACT_ATOMS: atom_id res chain seq x y z
N MET A 1 7.96 -18.77 -14.04
CA MET A 1 7.92 -17.43 -13.43
C MET A 1 6.90 -17.40 -12.31
N ALA A 2 7.31 -16.86 -11.19
CA ALA A 2 6.41 -16.72 -10.08
C ALA A 2 5.40 -15.60 -10.36
N LYS A 3 4.14 -15.86 -10.04
CA LYS A 3 3.13 -14.82 -10.13
C LYS A 3 3.30 -13.86 -8.96
N GLN A 4 3.07 -12.59 -9.22
CA GLN A 4 2.99 -11.63 -8.13
C GLN A 4 1.74 -11.91 -7.32
N SER A 5 1.84 -11.79 -5.99
CA SER A 5 0.68 -11.90 -5.14
C SER A 5 -0.21 -10.66 -5.31
N GLN A 6 -1.45 -10.77 -4.87
CA GLN A 6 -2.36 -9.64 -4.94
C GLN A 6 -1.83 -8.44 -4.14
N ILE A 7 -1.18 -8.71 -3.01
CA ILE A 7 -0.65 -7.62 -2.20
C ILE A 7 0.53 -6.93 -2.90
N GLU A 8 1.37 -7.69 -3.59
CA GLU A 8 2.47 -7.09 -4.33
C GLU A 8 1.96 -6.19 -5.44
N MET A 9 0.94 -6.64 -6.14
CA MET A 9 0.32 -5.83 -7.19
C MET A 9 -0.31 -4.56 -6.61
N ALA A 10 -0.96 -4.68 -5.46
CA ALA A 10 -1.55 -3.52 -4.80
C ALA A 10 -0.48 -2.52 -4.38
N VAL A 11 0.64 -2.99 -3.84
CA VAL A 11 1.74 -2.12 -3.44
C VAL A 11 2.29 -1.36 -4.64
N GLU A 12 2.54 -2.06 -5.74
CA GLU A 12 3.05 -1.41 -6.94
C GLU A 12 2.04 -0.40 -7.51
N PHE A 13 0.77 -0.76 -7.52
CA PHE A 13 -0.29 0.14 -7.95
C PHE A 13 -0.28 1.43 -7.14
N LEU A 14 -0.17 1.30 -5.82
CA LEU A 14 -0.17 2.45 -4.92
C LEU A 14 1.09 3.29 -5.08
N LYS A 15 2.25 2.65 -5.27
CA LYS A 15 3.49 3.39 -5.50
C LYS A 15 3.41 4.29 -6.72
N GLU A 16 2.78 3.79 -7.78
CA GLU A 16 2.62 4.57 -9.00
C GLU A 16 1.78 5.82 -8.77
N ARG A 17 1.00 5.84 -7.70
CA ARG A 17 0.11 6.95 -7.37
C ARG A 17 0.61 7.83 -6.24
N GLY A 18 1.88 7.70 -5.91
CA GLY A 18 2.51 8.57 -4.93
C GLY A 18 2.62 8.01 -3.53
N TRP A 19 2.23 6.75 -3.32
CA TRP A 19 2.43 6.11 -2.04
C TRP A 19 3.91 5.78 -1.85
N GLU A 20 4.36 5.87 -0.61
CA GLU A 20 5.71 5.48 -0.24
C GLU A 20 5.65 4.27 0.69
N PHE A 21 6.57 3.35 0.50
CA PHE A 21 6.64 2.14 1.32
C PHE A 21 8.06 2.00 1.82
N ARG A 22 8.20 1.67 3.10
CA ARG A 22 9.50 1.36 3.67
C ARG A 22 9.76 -0.14 3.53
N PRO A 23 11.00 -0.53 3.27
CA PRO A 23 11.33 -1.95 3.27
C PRO A 23 11.11 -2.53 4.66
N ALA A 24 10.77 -3.81 4.71
CA ALA A 24 10.64 -4.50 5.98
C ALA A 24 11.97 -4.43 6.70
N GLN A 25 11.95 -3.96 7.94
CA GLN A 25 13.17 -3.80 8.72
C GLN A 25 13.18 -4.78 9.88
N LYS A 26 14.36 -5.29 10.12
CA LYS A 26 14.62 -6.13 11.27
C LYS A 26 15.06 -5.22 12.41
N ILE A 27 14.28 -5.15 13.45
CA ILE A 27 14.61 -4.33 14.61
C ILE A 27 14.97 -5.26 15.74
N GLN A 28 16.24 -5.25 16.16
CA GLN A 28 16.73 -6.06 17.27
C GLN A 28 16.38 -7.54 17.13
N GLY A 29 16.45 -8.05 15.91
CA GLY A 29 16.15 -9.45 15.66
C GLY A 29 14.68 -9.78 15.56
N VAL A 30 13.81 -8.80 15.73
CA VAL A 30 12.38 -9.01 15.63
C VAL A 30 11.91 -8.60 14.24
N PHE A 31 11.23 -9.50 13.56
CA PHE A 31 10.69 -9.20 12.24
C PHE A 31 9.35 -8.49 12.38
N LYS A 32 9.09 -7.64 11.41
CA LYS A 32 7.79 -7.03 11.25
C LYS A 32 6.74 -8.13 11.12
N PRO A 33 5.59 -7.99 11.77
CA PRO A 33 4.53 -9.00 11.63
C PRO A 33 4.14 -9.21 10.17
N VAL A 34 3.86 -10.44 9.83
CA VAL A 34 3.44 -10.80 8.48
C VAL A 34 2.16 -10.06 8.12
N GLY A 35 2.13 -9.51 6.92
CA GLY A 35 0.96 -8.81 6.44
C GLY A 35 0.85 -7.35 6.85
N LYS A 36 1.88 -6.82 7.50
CA LYS A 36 1.92 -5.40 7.86
C LYS A 36 2.98 -4.68 7.06
N TYR A 37 2.69 -3.44 6.70
CA TYR A 37 3.58 -2.62 5.89
C TYR A 37 3.67 -1.23 6.46
N ASP A 38 4.87 -0.66 6.44
CA ASP A 38 5.04 0.75 6.72
C ASP A 38 4.82 1.50 5.42
N ALA A 39 3.78 2.31 5.39
CA ALA A 39 3.43 3.03 4.16
C ALA A 39 2.94 4.42 4.49
N LYS A 40 3.05 5.29 3.50
CA LYS A 40 2.59 6.67 3.62
C LYS A 40 1.81 6.99 2.35
N ASN A 41 0.55 7.38 2.50
CA ASN A 41 -0.22 7.81 1.35
C ASN A 41 0.13 9.26 1.00
N PRO A 42 -0.24 9.74 -0.19
CA PRO A 42 0.18 11.09 -0.63
C PRO A 42 -0.31 12.24 0.25
N ALA A 43 -1.32 12.01 1.06
CA ALA A 43 -1.87 13.06 1.93
C ALA A 43 -1.34 13.00 3.35
N GLN A 44 -0.55 11.98 3.69
CA GLN A 44 0.00 11.82 5.03
C GLN A 44 1.35 12.50 5.15
N ASP A 45 1.68 12.94 6.35
CA ASP A 45 2.98 13.53 6.64
C ASP A 45 3.99 12.50 7.13
N ASP A 46 3.53 11.35 7.59
CA ASP A 46 4.39 10.35 8.19
C ASP A 46 3.89 8.95 7.85
N PHE A 47 4.77 7.98 8.04
CA PHE A 47 4.45 6.58 7.77
C PHE A 47 3.53 6.02 8.83
N GLY A 48 2.59 5.21 8.39
CA GLY A 48 1.70 4.47 9.27
C GLY A 48 1.77 2.99 8.95
N ILE A 49 1.11 2.18 9.74
CA ILE A 49 1.08 0.74 9.53
C ILE A 49 -0.22 0.37 8.84
N TYR A 50 -0.07 -0.33 7.72
CA TYR A 50 -1.18 -0.80 6.92
C TYR A 50 -1.10 -2.31 6.79
N ASP A 51 -2.23 -2.99 6.93
CA ASP A 51 -2.24 -4.43 6.70
C ASP A 51 -2.57 -4.74 5.24
N ASN A 52 -2.43 -6.02 4.86
CA ASN A 52 -2.68 -6.46 3.50
C ASN A 52 -4.09 -6.10 3.05
N LYS A 53 -5.06 -6.33 3.92
CA LYS A 53 -6.46 -6.09 3.59
C LYS A 53 -6.71 -4.62 3.28
N THR A 54 -6.16 -3.74 4.10
CA THR A 54 -6.34 -2.30 3.94
C THR A 54 -5.69 -1.82 2.64
N LEU A 55 -4.46 -2.27 2.36
CA LEU A 55 -3.78 -1.88 1.14
C LEU A 55 -4.52 -2.36 -0.10
N LYS A 56 -5.00 -3.59 -0.09
CA LYS A 56 -5.77 -4.10 -1.22
C LYS A 56 -7.08 -3.35 -1.39
N MET A 57 -7.69 -2.95 -0.29
CA MET A 57 -8.92 -2.17 -0.34
C MET A 57 -8.67 -0.79 -0.98
N PHE A 58 -7.60 -0.12 -0.58
CA PHE A 58 -7.24 1.16 -1.19
C PHE A 58 -6.98 1.00 -2.68
N ALA A 59 -6.21 -0.01 -3.06
CA ALA A 59 -5.93 -0.24 -4.47
C ALA A 59 -7.22 -0.49 -5.27
N TYR A 60 -8.12 -1.27 -4.72
CA TYR A 60 -9.40 -1.54 -5.37
C TYR A 60 -10.22 -0.28 -5.56
N HIS A 61 -10.38 0.49 -4.48
CA HIS A 61 -11.23 1.69 -4.54
C HIS A 61 -10.64 2.77 -5.44
N ILE A 62 -9.32 2.93 -5.42
CA ILE A 62 -8.66 3.91 -6.28
C ILE A 62 -8.81 3.48 -7.74
N SER A 63 -8.61 2.19 -8.02
CA SER A 63 -8.79 1.67 -9.36
C SER A 63 -10.21 1.89 -9.87
N LEU A 64 -11.19 1.63 -9.00
CA LEU A 64 -12.60 1.83 -9.35
C LEU A 64 -12.89 3.30 -9.65
N ALA A 65 -12.39 4.20 -8.82
CA ALA A 65 -12.59 5.63 -9.04
C ALA A 65 -11.98 6.07 -10.36
N GLU A 66 -10.77 5.60 -10.67
CA GLU A 66 -10.10 5.95 -11.91
C GLU A 66 -10.86 5.42 -13.13
N SER A 67 -11.42 4.23 -13.02
CA SER A 67 -12.19 3.67 -14.13
C SER A 67 -13.48 4.45 -14.38
N GLN A 68 -13.94 5.18 -13.38
CA GLN A 68 -15.13 6.03 -13.50
C GLN A 68 -14.79 7.49 -13.82
N GLY A 69 -13.51 7.77 -14.07
CA GLY A 69 -13.07 9.14 -14.36
C GLY A 69 -13.00 10.05 -13.15
N ARG A 70 -12.97 9.46 -11.95
CA ARG A 70 -12.90 10.23 -10.72
C ARG A 70 -11.49 10.23 -10.16
N THR A 71 -11.20 11.24 -9.36
CA THR A 71 -9.94 11.33 -8.64
C THR A 71 -10.18 10.87 -7.20
N TRP A 72 -9.36 9.95 -6.75
CA TRP A 72 -9.45 9.47 -5.37
C TRP A 72 -8.93 10.52 -4.40
N ARG A 73 -9.64 10.70 -3.30
CA ARG A 73 -9.24 11.65 -2.26
C ARG A 73 -8.99 10.90 -0.95
N TYR A 74 -7.94 11.30 -0.28
CA TYR A 74 -7.49 10.65 0.96
C TYR A 74 -7.99 11.39 2.21
N ILE A 75 -9.12 11.98 2.14
CA ILE A 75 -9.65 12.73 3.27
C ILE A 75 -10.66 11.91 4.05
#